data_88e347c68a80812a57daa7424ca49230
#
_entry.id   88e347c68a80812a57daa7424ca49230
#
_cell.length_a   1.000
_cell.length_b   1.000
_cell.length_c   1.000
_cell.angle_alpha   90.00
_cell.angle_beta   90.00
_cell.angle_gamma   90.00
#
_symmetry.space_group_name_H-M   'P 1'
#
loop_
_entity.id
_entity.type
_entity.pdbx_description
1 polymer ?
#
loop_
_entity_poly.entity_id
_entity_poly.type
_entity_poly.pdbx_seq_one_letter_code
_entity_poly.pdbx_strand_id
1 'polypeptide(L)'
;MYSIDDYNFSVFDPNKKYHLHIDADTLLFSRAVVIDNDPCTVKHHKSGRKKTFDSFSDFIHFLENDEKGKKFTVKDFDVPVIGFAFSNFNDSLKRVVDQNWIEDYTIYLGGATNFRKDLYPQYKANRKKSPAMRKFLFDYVCWKYKEKVKVSVNEEAEDFCLAQAMNDPIGCIGFVDKDLTTQSGLFFNYQKMDKGVFFINKIQAFYNLCCQLLHGDRSTDNIVGINFISKEIKEKYGVGGKSIGEATAMKLLDDVKHDKLLMKERVADIYKLSYGESWKDNLQFTGSLVFISKIKDEYFSVDKFMRGVDSGQ
;
A
#
# COMPACT_ATOMS: atom_id res chain seq x y z
N MET A 1 15.56 -0.81 0.80
CA MET A 1 14.96 -1.36 -0.45
C MET A 1 15.76 -0.89 -1.64
N TYR A 2 15.67 -1.60 -2.77
CA TYR A 2 16.21 -1.06 -4.02
C TYR A 2 15.59 0.31 -4.32
N SER A 3 16.41 1.26 -4.76
CA SER A 3 15.91 2.52 -5.34
C SER A 3 15.18 2.21 -6.65
N ILE A 4 14.28 3.11 -7.08
CA ILE A 4 13.65 2.98 -8.39
C ILE A 4 14.70 3.00 -9.52
N ASP A 5 15.83 3.64 -9.29
CA ASP A 5 16.93 3.72 -10.25
C ASP A 5 17.75 2.41 -10.34
N ASP A 6 17.57 1.48 -9.39
CA ASP A 6 18.21 0.15 -9.39
C ASP A 6 17.39 -0.90 -10.18
N TYR A 7 16.19 -0.57 -10.63
CA TYR A 7 15.31 -1.50 -11.33
C TYR A 7 15.60 -1.54 -12.84
N ASN A 8 15.23 -2.66 -13.47
CA ASN A 8 15.49 -2.87 -14.88
C ASN A 8 14.34 -2.28 -15.75
N PHE A 9 14.66 -1.26 -16.53
CA PHE A 9 13.74 -0.64 -17.48
C PHE A 9 13.75 -1.30 -18.87
N SER A 10 14.75 -2.15 -19.19
CA SER A 10 14.91 -2.75 -20.52
C SER A 10 13.96 -3.90 -20.81
N VAL A 11 13.28 -4.43 -19.79
CA VAL A 11 12.31 -5.53 -19.94
C VAL A 11 10.98 -5.04 -20.50
N PHE A 12 10.65 -3.77 -20.30
CA PHE A 12 9.44 -3.16 -20.84
C PHE A 12 9.59 -2.88 -22.33
N ASP A 13 8.64 -3.37 -23.13
CA ASP A 13 8.57 -3.08 -24.56
C ASP A 13 7.47 -2.05 -24.82
N PRO A 14 7.80 -0.80 -25.17
CA PRO A 14 6.82 0.26 -25.39
C PRO A 14 5.92 0.05 -26.60
N ASN A 15 6.25 -0.91 -27.50
CA ASN A 15 5.44 -1.26 -28.65
C ASN A 15 4.36 -2.31 -28.34
N LYS A 16 4.47 -2.97 -27.18
CA LYS A 16 3.45 -3.87 -26.69
C LYS A 16 2.37 -3.12 -25.91
N LYS A 17 1.21 -3.74 -25.84
CA LYS A 17 0.09 -3.27 -25.06
C LYS A 17 -0.01 -4.05 -23.77
N TYR A 18 -0.34 -3.34 -22.68
CA TYR A 18 -0.43 -3.89 -21.34
C TYR A 18 -1.76 -3.55 -20.70
N HIS A 19 -2.19 -4.42 -19.79
CA HIS A 19 -3.32 -4.15 -18.92
C HIS A 19 -2.78 -3.55 -17.61
N LEU A 20 -3.20 -2.32 -17.29
CA LEU A 20 -2.77 -1.64 -16.07
C LEU A 20 -3.70 -1.99 -14.89
N HIS A 21 -3.17 -2.73 -13.92
CA HIS A 21 -3.82 -3.00 -12.64
C HIS A 21 -3.45 -1.92 -11.65
N ILE A 22 -4.40 -1.06 -11.25
CA ILE A 22 -4.13 0.13 -10.45
C ILE A 22 -4.54 -0.10 -9.01
N ASP A 23 -3.57 -0.14 -8.07
CA ASP A 23 -3.86 0.10 -6.67
C ASP A 23 -4.25 1.58 -6.50
N ALA A 24 -5.56 1.84 -6.35
CA ALA A 24 -6.10 3.19 -6.39
C ALA A 24 -6.44 3.76 -4.99
N ASP A 25 -6.22 3.04 -3.91
CA ASP A 25 -6.50 3.54 -2.55
C ASP A 25 -5.70 4.82 -2.25
N THR A 26 -4.42 4.85 -2.63
CA THR A 26 -3.57 6.05 -2.48
C THR A 26 -4.04 7.21 -3.36
N LEU A 27 -4.47 6.93 -4.60
CA LEU A 27 -5.02 7.96 -5.49
C LEU A 27 -6.29 8.57 -4.91
N LEU A 28 -7.21 7.72 -4.46
CA LEU A 28 -8.48 8.13 -3.88
C LEU A 28 -8.27 8.93 -2.58
N PHE A 29 -7.40 8.44 -1.69
CA PHE A 29 -7.07 9.12 -0.44
C PHE A 29 -6.43 10.49 -0.68
N SER A 30 -5.44 10.57 -1.58
CA SER A 30 -4.76 11.85 -1.87
C SER A 30 -5.71 12.90 -2.42
N ARG A 31 -6.66 12.51 -3.27
CA ARG A 31 -7.69 13.44 -3.81
C ARG A 31 -8.66 13.86 -2.72
N ALA A 32 -9.04 12.96 -1.80
CA ALA A 32 -9.88 13.32 -0.68
C ALA A 32 -9.21 14.33 0.28
N VAL A 33 -7.92 14.13 0.58
CA VAL A 33 -7.15 15.05 1.45
C VAL A 33 -7.03 16.44 0.85
N VAL A 34 -6.74 16.55 -0.45
CA VAL A 34 -6.63 17.85 -1.13
C VAL A 34 -7.93 18.65 -0.98
N ILE A 35 -9.07 17.99 -1.13
CA ILE A 35 -10.38 18.62 -1.00
C ILE A 35 -10.70 19.02 0.44
N ASP A 36 -10.29 18.22 1.40
CA ASP A 36 -10.61 18.42 2.82
C ASP A 36 -9.71 19.46 3.50
N ASN A 37 -8.65 19.91 2.82
CA ASN A 37 -7.79 20.99 3.29
C ASN A 37 -8.35 22.40 2.97
N ASP A 38 -9.40 22.48 2.15
CA ASP A 38 -10.01 23.75 1.75
C ASP A 38 -11.36 23.97 2.43
N PRO A 39 -11.76 25.24 2.68
CA PRO A 39 -13.06 25.57 3.23
C PRO A 39 -14.23 25.06 2.37
N CYS A 40 -15.20 24.46 3.02
CA CYS A 40 -16.40 23.92 2.39
C CYS A 40 -17.60 24.86 2.57
N THR A 41 -18.03 25.53 1.50
CA THR A 41 -19.26 26.34 1.50
C THR A 41 -20.41 25.52 0.94
N VAL A 42 -21.48 25.42 1.74
CA VAL A 42 -22.71 24.71 1.38
C VAL A 42 -23.89 25.65 1.33
N LYS A 43 -24.89 25.37 0.46
CA LYS A 43 -26.14 26.14 0.33
C LYS A 43 -27.33 25.22 0.56
N HIS A 44 -28.13 25.49 1.56
CA HIS A 44 -29.34 24.71 1.85
C HIS A 44 -30.41 24.94 0.75
N HIS A 45 -30.90 23.88 0.13
CA HIS A 45 -31.81 23.98 -1.02
C HIS A 45 -33.09 24.74 -0.74
N LYS A 46 -33.79 24.45 0.37
CA LYS A 46 -35.08 25.03 0.68
C LYS A 46 -35.00 26.49 1.13
N SER A 47 -34.00 26.86 1.96
CA SER A 47 -33.91 28.23 2.51
C SER A 47 -32.98 29.15 1.74
N GLY A 48 -32.16 28.61 0.84
CA GLY A 48 -31.11 29.35 0.12
C GLY A 48 -29.97 29.83 1.00
N ARG A 49 -29.99 29.58 2.31
CA ARG A 49 -28.93 30.01 3.24
C ARG A 49 -27.62 29.31 2.94
N LYS A 50 -26.55 30.08 2.97
CA LYS A 50 -25.16 29.58 2.83
C LYS A 50 -24.50 29.47 4.19
N LYS A 51 -23.63 28.46 4.37
CA LYS A 51 -22.76 28.31 5.52
C LYS A 51 -21.41 27.74 5.04
N THR A 52 -20.33 28.29 5.61
CA THR A 52 -18.96 27.81 5.33
C THR A 52 -18.44 27.09 6.56
N PHE A 53 -17.80 25.94 6.32
CA PHE A 53 -17.08 25.11 7.28
C PHE A 53 -15.60 25.13 6.94
N ASP A 54 -14.74 24.85 7.91
CA ASP A 54 -13.29 24.84 7.69
C ASP A 54 -12.86 23.73 6.73
N SER A 55 -13.63 22.61 6.69
CA SER A 55 -13.42 21.51 5.76
C SER A 55 -14.74 20.84 5.38
N PHE A 56 -14.69 19.93 4.39
CA PHE A 56 -15.82 19.05 4.12
C PHE A 56 -16.07 18.06 5.27
N SER A 57 -15.02 17.60 5.94
CA SER A 57 -15.16 16.74 7.12
C SER A 57 -15.89 17.45 8.27
N ASP A 58 -15.69 18.74 8.47
CA ASP A 58 -16.43 19.52 9.47
C ASP A 58 -17.91 19.70 9.12
N PHE A 59 -18.21 19.85 7.83
CA PHE A 59 -19.61 19.82 7.38
C PHE A 59 -20.28 18.47 7.67
N ILE A 60 -19.62 17.36 7.37
CA ILE A 60 -20.16 16.02 7.67
C ILE A 60 -20.30 15.82 9.19
N HIS A 61 -19.30 16.23 9.97
CA HIS A 61 -19.36 16.19 11.43
C HIS A 61 -20.56 16.99 11.98
N PHE A 62 -20.84 18.18 11.41
CA PHE A 62 -22.02 18.97 11.75
C PHE A 62 -23.32 18.19 11.49
N LEU A 63 -23.44 17.54 10.32
CA LEU A 63 -24.64 16.75 10.02
C LEU A 63 -24.83 15.54 10.95
N GLU A 64 -23.74 14.93 11.37
CA GLU A 64 -23.79 13.70 12.18
C GLU A 64 -23.94 13.97 13.69
N ASN A 65 -23.38 15.05 14.21
CA ASN A 65 -23.21 15.25 15.64
C ASN A 65 -23.90 16.50 16.23
N ASP A 66 -24.13 17.55 15.42
CA ASP A 66 -24.82 18.77 15.90
C ASP A 66 -26.37 18.57 15.89
N GLU A 67 -27.06 18.96 16.94
CA GLU A 67 -28.51 18.80 17.05
C GLU A 67 -29.28 19.52 15.94
N LYS A 68 -28.76 20.64 15.44
CA LYS A 68 -29.35 21.34 14.29
C LYS A 68 -29.00 20.63 12.98
N GLY A 69 -27.80 20.07 12.88
CA GLY A 69 -27.31 19.35 11.71
C GLY A 69 -28.00 18.02 11.48
N LYS A 70 -28.23 17.24 12.53
CA LYS A 70 -28.90 15.91 12.49
C LYS A 70 -30.29 15.89 11.83
N LYS A 71 -30.91 17.05 11.63
CA LYS A 71 -32.20 17.19 10.92
C LYS A 71 -32.04 17.17 9.39
N PHE A 72 -30.82 17.15 8.90
CA PHE A 72 -30.50 17.25 7.48
C PHE A 72 -29.57 16.14 7.04
N THR A 73 -29.52 15.91 5.74
CA THR A 73 -28.58 15.05 5.04
C THR A 73 -27.80 15.89 4.03
N VAL A 74 -26.70 15.35 3.48
CA VAL A 74 -25.93 16.01 2.42
C VAL A 74 -26.82 16.40 1.24
N LYS A 75 -27.86 15.61 0.93
CA LYS A 75 -28.80 15.85 -0.17
C LYS A 75 -29.67 17.11 0.02
N ASP A 76 -29.77 17.64 1.21
CA ASP A 76 -30.50 18.88 1.48
C ASP A 76 -29.69 20.13 1.12
N PHE A 77 -28.43 19.95 0.70
CA PHE A 77 -27.52 21.04 0.37
C PHE A 77 -26.92 20.91 -1.02
N ASP A 78 -26.71 22.04 -1.66
CA ASP A 78 -25.77 22.20 -2.76
C ASP A 78 -24.35 22.27 -2.17
N VAL A 79 -23.49 21.31 -2.56
CA VAL A 79 -22.13 21.11 -2.03
C VAL A 79 -21.15 21.03 -3.21
N PRO A 80 -20.74 22.16 -3.78
CA PRO A 80 -19.92 22.20 -5.02
C PRO A 80 -18.60 21.42 -4.92
N VAL A 81 -18.02 21.36 -3.73
CA VAL A 81 -16.76 20.65 -3.49
C VAL A 81 -16.82 19.15 -3.82
N ILE A 82 -18.00 18.53 -3.73
CA ILE A 82 -18.19 17.12 -4.12
C ILE A 82 -17.98 16.95 -5.64
N GLY A 83 -18.59 17.81 -6.45
CA GLY A 83 -18.40 17.78 -7.91
C GLY A 83 -16.96 18.04 -8.31
N PHE A 84 -16.29 18.97 -7.62
CA PHE A 84 -14.88 19.25 -7.83
C PHE A 84 -13.99 18.04 -7.47
N ALA A 85 -14.29 17.35 -6.35
CA ALA A 85 -13.59 16.13 -5.97
C ALA A 85 -13.68 15.04 -7.05
N PHE A 86 -14.88 14.85 -7.62
CA PHE A 86 -15.12 13.87 -8.67
C PHE A 86 -14.36 14.23 -9.96
N SER A 87 -14.38 15.50 -10.37
CA SER A 87 -13.59 15.95 -11.52
C SER A 87 -12.10 15.75 -11.32
N ASN A 88 -11.58 16.15 -10.16
CA ASN A 88 -10.16 16.02 -9.82
C ASN A 88 -9.68 14.55 -9.83
N PHE A 89 -10.51 13.64 -9.30
CA PHE A 89 -10.21 12.21 -9.39
C PHE A 89 -10.17 11.73 -10.84
N ASN A 90 -11.18 12.08 -11.64
CA ASN A 90 -11.25 11.69 -13.06
C ASN A 90 -10.04 12.17 -13.85
N ASP A 91 -9.65 13.44 -13.65
CA ASP A 91 -8.51 14.03 -14.35
C ASP A 91 -7.20 13.38 -13.93
N SER A 92 -7.10 12.97 -12.65
CA SER A 92 -5.94 12.25 -12.14
C SER A 92 -5.87 10.84 -12.70
N LEU A 93 -7.00 10.11 -12.69
CA LEU A 93 -7.08 8.77 -13.28
C LEU A 93 -6.79 8.82 -14.79
N LYS A 94 -7.38 9.78 -15.49
CA LYS A 94 -7.14 9.96 -16.93
C LYS A 94 -5.65 10.12 -17.23
N ARG A 95 -4.94 10.95 -16.49
CA ARG A 95 -3.47 11.10 -16.65
C ARG A 95 -2.70 9.80 -16.45
N VAL A 96 -3.15 8.96 -15.51
CA VAL A 96 -2.52 7.65 -15.25
C VAL A 96 -2.75 6.69 -16.40
N VAL A 97 -3.98 6.61 -16.94
CA VAL A 97 -4.36 5.62 -17.95
C VAL A 97 -4.13 6.09 -19.39
N ASP A 98 -3.90 7.38 -19.62
CA ASP A 98 -3.68 7.97 -20.96
C ASP A 98 -2.20 7.81 -21.38
N GLN A 99 -1.71 6.56 -21.36
CA GLN A 99 -0.38 6.18 -21.79
C GLN A 99 -0.48 5.27 -23.02
N ASN A 100 0.32 5.53 -24.03
CA ASN A 100 0.26 4.82 -25.32
C ASN A 100 0.42 3.29 -25.22
N TRP A 101 1.07 2.80 -24.16
CA TRP A 101 1.32 1.38 -23.93
C TRP A 101 0.17 0.69 -23.17
N ILE A 102 -0.81 1.42 -22.65
CA ILE A 102 -1.96 0.85 -21.94
C ILE A 102 -3.05 0.49 -22.96
N GLU A 103 -3.47 -0.79 -22.97
CA GLU A 103 -4.62 -1.26 -23.75
C GLU A 103 -5.91 -1.16 -22.94
N ASP A 104 -5.84 -1.60 -21.69
CA ASP A 104 -6.96 -1.60 -20.75
C ASP A 104 -6.47 -1.39 -19.32
N TYR A 105 -7.40 -1.12 -18.39
CA TYR A 105 -7.06 -0.95 -16.97
C TYR A 105 -8.16 -1.48 -16.06
N THR A 106 -7.75 -1.85 -14.83
CA THR A 106 -8.64 -2.20 -13.72
C THR A 106 -8.24 -1.42 -12.47
N ILE A 107 -9.23 -0.89 -11.76
CA ILE A 107 -9.08 -0.09 -10.53
C ILE A 107 -9.33 -1.01 -9.34
N TYR A 108 -8.40 -1.09 -8.41
CA TYR A 108 -8.55 -1.86 -7.17
C TYR A 108 -8.71 -0.91 -5.99
N LEU A 109 -9.71 -1.17 -5.16
CA LEU A 109 -10.03 -0.42 -3.95
C LEU A 109 -10.12 -1.34 -2.75
N GLY A 110 -9.66 -0.87 -1.61
CA GLY A 110 -9.77 -1.58 -0.34
C GLY A 110 -11.21 -1.62 0.17
N GLY A 111 -11.67 -2.83 0.54
CA GLY A 111 -12.98 -3.04 1.13
C GLY A 111 -13.05 -2.68 2.62
N ALA A 112 -14.13 -3.13 3.25
CA ALA A 112 -14.39 -2.82 4.66
C ALA A 112 -13.60 -3.72 5.64
N THR A 113 -13.20 -4.91 5.20
CA THR A 113 -12.54 -5.93 6.03
C THR A 113 -11.11 -6.17 5.57
N ASN A 114 -10.25 -6.55 6.53
CA ASN A 114 -8.84 -6.83 6.27
C ASN A 114 -8.33 -7.81 7.33
N PHE A 115 -7.89 -9.01 6.92
CA PHE A 115 -7.41 -10.07 7.80
C PHE A 115 -6.24 -9.63 8.72
N ARG A 116 -5.42 -8.65 8.28
CA ARG A 116 -4.32 -8.14 9.11
C ARG A 116 -4.82 -7.44 10.38
N LYS A 117 -6.02 -6.82 10.33
CA LYS A 117 -6.66 -6.23 11.52
C LYS A 117 -7.19 -7.29 12.47
N ASP A 118 -7.67 -8.42 11.94
CA ASP A 118 -8.12 -9.54 12.77
C ASP A 118 -6.92 -10.21 13.46
N LEU A 119 -5.79 -10.32 12.73
CA LEU A 119 -4.54 -10.85 13.26
C LEU A 119 -3.87 -9.89 14.26
N TYR A 120 -3.91 -8.58 13.99
CA TYR A 120 -3.27 -7.54 14.79
C TYR A 120 -4.16 -6.29 14.88
N PRO A 121 -4.97 -6.14 15.94
CA PRO A 121 -5.89 -4.99 16.08
C PRO A 121 -5.22 -3.62 16.03
N GLN A 122 -3.91 -3.56 16.35
CA GLN A 122 -3.12 -2.32 16.27
C GLN A 122 -2.64 -1.98 14.86
N TYR A 123 -2.87 -2.87 13.88
CA TYR A 123 -2.51 -2.65 12.48
C TYR A 123 -3.16 -1.38 11.95
N LYS A 124 -2.34 -0.46 11.45
CA LYS A 124 -2.77 0.87 10.95
C LYS A 124 -3.47 1.77 11.99
N ALA A 125 -3.37 1.45 13.29
CA ALA A 125 -4.02 2.23 14.36
C ALA A 125 -3.46 3.66 14.48
N ASN A 126 -2.22 3.89 14.04
CA ASN A 126 -1.56 5.21 14.07
C ASN A 126 -2.00 6.12 12.92
N ARG A 127 -2.73 5.60 11.93
CA ARG A 127 -3.19 6.42 10.78
C ARG A 127 -4.21 7.46 11.25
N LYS A 128 -4.06 8.68 10.75
CA LYS A 128 -5.04 9.75 10.96
C LYS A 128 -6.40 9.30 10.42
N LYS A 129 -7.48 9.84 11.03
CA LYS A 129 -8.85 9.63 10.53
C LYS A 129 -8.92 10.01 9.05
N SER A 130 -9.52 9.13 8.26
CA SER A 130 -9.69 9.37 6.83
C SER A 130 -10.63 10.57 6.60
N PRO A 131 -10.34 11.45 5.63
CA PRO A 131 -11.24 12.53 5.26
C PRO A 131 -12.63 11.99 4.88
N ALA A 132 -13.69 12.70 5.27
CA ALA A 132 -15.05 12.31 4.94
C ALA A 132 -15.28 12.20 3.42
N MET A 133 -14.62 13.03 2.62
CA MET A 133 -14.67 13.01 1.15
C MET A 133 -14.22 11.66 0.56
N ARG A 134 -13.36 10.90 1.25
CA ARG A 134 -12.91 9.57 0.77
C ARG A 134 -14.08 8.62 0.51
N LYS A 135 -15.09 8.62 1.39
CA LYS A 135 -16.28 7.78 1.21
C LYS A 135 -17.08 8.20 -0.04
N PHE A 136 -17.28 9.49 -0.25
CA PHE A 136 -17.99 10.00 -1.42
C PHE A 136 -17.25 9.67 -2.73
N LEU A 137 -15.94 9.80 -2.74
CA LEU A 137 -15.12 9.41 -3.88
C LEU A 137 -15.18 7.89 -4.12
N PHE A 138 -15.12 7.07 -3.07
CA PHE A 138 -15.23 5.63 -3.19
C PHE A 138 -16.56 5.23 -3.84
N ASP A 139 -17.69 5.73 -3.30
CA ASP A 139 -19.03 5.45 -3.83
C ASP A 139 -19.16 5.93 -5.29
N TYR A 140 -18.61 7.11 -5.61
CA TYR A 140 -18.59 7.65 -6.98
C TYR A 140 -17.77 6.78 -7.94
N VAL A 141 -16.58 6.36 -7.55
CA VAL A 141 -15.69 5.54 -8.38
C VAL A 141 -16.33 4.19 -8.65
N CYS A 142 -16.91 3.54 -7.63
CA CYS A 142 -17.65 2.29 -7.77
C CYS A 142 -18.84 2.43 -8.72
N TRP A 143 -19.56 3.56 -8.67
CA TRP A 143 -20.69 3.82 -9.56
C TRP A 143 -20.24 4.12 -11.00
N LYS A 144 -19.31 5.06 -11.16
CA LYS A 144 -18.90 5.55 -12.48
C LYS A 144 -18.11 4.53 -13.27
N TYR A 145 -17.22 3.82 -12.61
CA TYR A 145 -16.30 2.87 -13.22
C TYR A 145 -16.66 1.41 -12.90
N LYS A 146 -17.94 1.11 -12.68
CA LYS A 146 -18.42 -0.21 -12.22
C LYS A 146 -17.85 -1.41 -12.97
N GLU A 147 -17.61 -1.29 -14.30
CA GLU A 147 -17.05 -2.34 -15.15
C GLU A 147 -15.52 -2.47 -15.02
N LYS A 148 -14.86 -1.48 -14.41
CA LYS A 148 -13.40 -1.40 -14.24
C LYS A 148 -12.97 -1.48 -12.78
N VAL A 149 -13.89 -1.36 -11.83
CA VAL A 149 -13.58 -1.37 -10.40
C VAL A 149 -13.74 -2.76 -9.81
N LYS A 150 -12.76 -3.16 -9.02
CA LYS A 150 -12.83 -4.31 -8.13
C LYS A 150 -12.55 -3.87 -6.70
N VAL A 151 -13.38 -4.31 -5.76
CA VAL A 151 -13.23 -4.02 -4.33
C VAL A 151 -12.76 -5.29 -3.63
N SER A 152 -11.70 -5.18 -2.84
CA SER A 152 -11.16 -6.32 -2.10
C SER A 152 -12.09 -6.76 -0.96
N VAL A 153 -12.00 -8.04 -0.60
CA VAL A 153 -12.76 -8.63 0.50
C VAL A 153 -11.80 -9.35 1.43
N ASN A 154 -11.72 -8.90 2.68
CA ASN A 154 -10.83 -9.42 3.71
C ASN A 154 -9.33 -9.35 3.40
N GLU A 155 -8.95 -8.49 2.47
CA GLU A 155 -7.57 -8.18 2.08
C GLU A 155 -7.46 -6.70 1.71
N GLU A 156 -6.27 -6.18 1.49
CA GLU A 156 -6.06 -4.81 1.03
C GLU A 156 -6.18 -4.72 -0.49
N ALA A 157 -6.38 -3.49 -1.00
CA ALA A 157 -6.42 -3.25 -2.44
C ALA A 157 -5.15 -3.74 -3.14
N GLU A 158 -4.00 -3.54 -2.49
CA GLU A 158 -2.68 -3.94 -2.99
C GLU A 158 -2.53 -5.46 -3.12
N ASP A 159 -3.00 -6.25 -2.13
CA ASP A 159 -2.98 -7.72 -2.21
C ASP A 159 -3.80 -8.20 -3.41
N PHE A 160 -5.02 -7.66 -3.53
CA PHE A 160 -5.93 -8.04 -4.60
C PHE A 160 -5.42 -7.60 -5.97
N CYS A 161 -4.94 -6.36 -6.09
CA CYS A 161 -4.35 -5.81 -7.30
C CYS A 161 -3.19 -6.67 -7.79
N LEU A 162 -2.25 -6.97 -6.88
CA LEU A 162 -1.07 -7.78 -7.21
C LEU A 162 -1.46 -9.19 -7.66
N ALA A 163 -2.35 -9.88 -6.91
CA ALA A 163 -2.78 -11.23 -7.25
C ALA A 163 -3.41 -11.29 -8.64
N GLN A 164 -4.21 -10.29 -9.03
CA GLN A 164 -4.81 -10.23 -10.36
C GLN A 164 -3.77 -9.91 -11.45
N ALA A 165 -2.89 -8.94 -11.21
CA ALA A 165 -1.85 -8.55 -12.17
C ALA A 165 -0.87 -9.69 -12.46
N MET A 166 -0.53 -10.49 -11.45
CA MET A 166 0.38 -11.63 -11.61
C MET A 166 -0.22 -12.80 -12.39
N ASN A 167 -1.55 -12.89 -12.47
CA ASN A 167 -2.27 -13.88 -13.27
C ASN A 167 -2.64 -13.37 -14.68
N ASP A 168 -2.30 -12.12 -14.98
CA ASP A 168 -2.53 -11.52 -16.30
C ASP A 168 -1.22 -11.52 -17.11
N PRO A 169 -1.16 -12.23 -18.26
CA PRO A 169 0.06 -12.32 -19.09
C PRO A 169 0.59 -10.97 -19.59
N ILE A 170 -0.28 -9.96 -19.67
CA ILE A 170 0.07 -8.58 -20.07
C ILE A 170 -0.07 -7.59 -18.92
N GLY A 171 -0.13 -8.10 -17.67
CA GLY A 171 -0.34 -7.28 -16.48
C GLY A 171 0.84 -6.37 -16.16
N CYS A 172 0.53 -5.10 -15.87
CA CYS A 172 1.44 -4.12 -15.30
C CYS A 172 0.79 -3.53 -14.04
N ILE A 173 1.54 -3.38 -12.96
CA ILE A 173 1.04 -2.91 -11.67
C ILE A 173 1.23 -1.41 -11.56
N GLY A 174 0.13 -0.65 -11.52
CA GLY A 174 0.10 0.77 -11.22
C GLY A 174 0.05 1.00 -9.71
N PHE A 175 1.06 1.63 -9.14
CA PHE A 175 1.22 1.71 -7.70
C PHE A 175 1.85 3.03 -7.22
N VAL A 176 1.81 3.25 -5.92
CA VAL A 176 2.59 4.28 -5.21
C VAL A 176 3.30 3.68 -4.01
N ASP A 177 2.64 2.74 -3.33
CA ASP A 177 3.19 2.11 -2.13
C ASP A 177 4.33 1.15 -2.47
N LYS A 178 5.48 1.37 -1.83
CA LYS A 178 6.70 0.57 -2.05
C LYS A 178 6.54 -0.90 -1.64
N ASP A 179 5.56 -1.22 -0.81
CA ASP A 179 5.38 -2.56 -0.28
C ASP A 179 5.03 -3.57 -1.39
N LEU A 180 4.36 -3.11 -2.45
CA LEU A 180 4.15 -3.89 -3.68
C LEU A 180 5.45 -4.35 -4.35
N THR A 181 6.58 -3.67 -4.13
CA THR A 181 7.89 -4.05 -4.69
C THR A 181 8.51 -5.32 -4.08
N THR A 182 7.84 -5.93 -3.11
CA THR A 182 8.21 -7.24 -2.55
C THR A 182 7.84 -8.42 -3.46
N GLN A 183 7.20 -8.12 -4.60
CA GLN A 183 6.87 -9.10 -5.63
C GLN A 183 7.52 -8.75 -6.97
N SER A 184 7.81 -9.79 -7.78
CA SER A 184 8.41 -9.60 -9.10
C SER A 184 7.34 -9.32 -10.16
N GLY A 185 7.61 -8.41 -11.10
CA GLY A 185 6.67 -8.08 -12.19
C GLY A 185 7.02 -6.77 -12.88
N LEU A 186 6.13 -6.31 -13.74
CA LEU A 186 6.18 -4.98 -14.34
C LEU A 186 5.43 -3.99 -13.46
N PHE A 187 6.05 -2.86 -13.19
CA PHE A 187 5.56 -1.83 -12.29
C PHE A 187 5.58 -0.45 -12.93
N PHE A 188 4.56 0.34 -12.63
CA PHE A 188 4.42 1.73 -13.03
C PHE A 188 4.03 2.60 -11.84
N ASN A 189 4.96 3.44 -11.39
CA ASN A 189 4.66 4.39 -10.32
C ASN A 189 3.96 5.62 -10.87
N TYR A 190 2.64 5.70 -10.69
CA TYR A 190 1.84 6.78 -11.25
C TYR A 190 2.00 8.15 -10.56
N GLN A 191 2.77 8.25 -9.48
CA GLN A 191 3.24 9.53 -8.93
C GLN A 191 4.61 9.96 -9.50
N LYS A 192 5.34 9.04 -10.13
CA LYS A 192 6.66 9.25 -10.75
C LYS A 192 6.63 8.76 -12.20
N MET A 193 5.65 9.22 -12.96
CA MET A 193 5.39 8.75 -14.34
C MET A 193 6.56 9.00 -15.30
N ASP A 194 7.39 10.02 -15.00
CA ASP A 194 8.64 10.32 -15.72
C ASP A 194 9.65 9.18 -15.69
N LYS A 195 9.60 8.31 -14.69
CA LYS A 195 10.46 7.12 -14.59
C LYS A 195 9.99 5.97 -15.50
N GLY A 196 8.76 6.01 -16.03
CA GLY A 196 8.23 4.97 -16.91
C GLY A 196 7.94 3.64 -16.20
N VAL A 197 7.81 2.58 -17.01
CA VAL A 197 7.58 1.21 -16.53
C VAL A 197 8.93 0.53 -16.29
N PHE A 198 9.04 -0.20 -15.19
CA PHE A 198 10.25 -0.95 -14.84
C PHE A 198 9.92 -2.37 -14.35
N PHE A 199 10.90 -3.24 -14.43
CA PHE A 199 10.78 -4.63 -14.01
C PHE A 199 11.53 -4.89 -12.71
N ILE A 200 10.83 -5.51 -11.76
CA ILE A 200 11.42 -6.03 -10.53
C ILE A 200 11.61 -7.54 -10.70
N ASN A 201 12.84 -8.00 -10.65
CA ASN A 201 13.14 -9.42 -10.74
C ASN A 201 12.93 -10.15 -9.40
N LYS A 202 12.92 -11.50 -9.45
CA LYS A 202 12.64 -12.33 -8.26
C LYS A 202 13.65 -12.17 -7.13
N ILE A 203 14.88 -11.76 -7.42
CA ILE A 203 15.92 -11.55 -6.40
C ILE A 203 15.70 -10.20 -5.72
N GLN A 204 15.48 -9.14 -6.51
CA GLN A 204 15.18 -7.80 -6.00
C GLN A 204 13.91 -7.79 -5.13
N ALA A 205 12.83 -8.44 -5.61
CA ALA A 205 11.59 -8.59 -4.86
C ALA A 205 11.81 -9.30 -3.52
N PHE A 206 12.57 -10.39 -3.53
CA PHE A 206 12.89 -11.15 -2.32
C PHE A 206 13.76 -10.36 -1.34
N TYR A 207 14.73 -9.61 -1.85
CA TYR A 207 15.52 -8.68 -1.02
C TYR A 207 14.65 -7.63 -0.35
N ASN A 208 13.70 -7.03 -1.09
CA ASN A 208 12.77 -6.04 -0.53
C ASN A 208 11.90 -6.66 0.58
N LEU A 209 11.41 -7.89 0.39
CA LEU A 209 10.69 -8.64 1.41
C LEU A 209 11.57 -8.87 2.66
N CYS A 210 12.81 -9.31 2.49
CA CYS A 210 13.75 -9.52 3.60
C CYS A 210 14.02 -8.22 4.36
N CYS A 211 14.17 -7.09 3.66
CA CYS A 211 14.27 -5.78 4.31
C CYS A 211 13.03 -5.48 5.15
N GLN A 212 11.82 -5.67 4.61
CA GLN A 212 10.57 -5.44 5.35
C GLN A 212 10.44 -6.36 6.57
N LEU A 213 10.79 -7.63 6.45
CA LEU A 213 10.80 -8.55 7.59
C LEU A 213 11.69 -8.04 8.72
N LEU A 214 12.83 -7.40 8.41
CA LEU A 214 13.74 -6.87 9.41
C LEU A 214 13.27 -5.54 10.02
N HIS A 215 12.81 -4.58 9.21
CA HIS A 215 12.47 -3.25 9.73
C HIS A 215 10.99 -3.05 10.06
N GLY A 216 10.07 -3.87 9.50
CA GLY A 216 8.63 -3.65 9.60
C GLY A 216 8.16 -2.38 8.88
N ASP A 217 7.02 -1.85 9.29
CA ASP A 217 6.55 -0.49 8.99
C ASP A 217 5.86 0.13 10.22
N ARG A 218 6.67 0.76 11.08
CA ARG A 218 6.18 1.35 12.34
C ARG A 218 5.39 2.63 12.14
N SER A 219 5.79 3.42 11.16
CA SER A 219 5.27 4.78 10.99
C SER A 219 3.87 4.77 10.40
N THR A 220 3.64 3.93 9.41
CA THR A 220 2.41 3.92 8.62
C THR A 220 1.47 2.80 9.07
N ASP A 221 1.97 1.60 9.23
CA ASP A 221 1.14 0.41 9.46
C ASP A 221 1.23 -0.14 10.88
N ASN A 222 2.05 0.47 11.71
CA ASN A 222 2.31 0.06 13.10
C ASN A 222 2.88 -1.37 13.20
N ILE A 223 3.62 -1.81 12.18
CA ILE A 223 4.25 -3.11 12.15
C ILE A 223 5.67 -2.99 12.73
N VAL A 224 5.92 -3.74 13.77
CA VAL A 224 7.23 -3.78 14.41
C VAL A 224 8.03 -4.95 13.83
N GLY A 225 9.12 -4.66 13.13
CA GLY A 225 10.12 -5.65 12.76
C GLY A 225 11.03 -5.98 13.94
N ILE A 226 12.35 -6.01 13.74
CA ILE A 226 13.31 -6.17 14.84
C ILE A 226 13.33 -4.89 15.70
N ASN A 227 12.78 -4.99 16.90
CA ASN A 227 12.59 -3.85 17.81
C ASN A 227 13.85 -3.48 18.59
N PHE A 228 14.76 -4.42 18.73
CA PHE A 228 15.98 -4.25 19.52
C PHE A 228 17.17 -4.86 18.81
N ILE A 229 18.23 -4.07 18.63
CA ILE A 229 19.52 -4.55 18.12
C ILE A 229 20.38 -4.97 19.30
N SER A 230 20.54 -6.28 19.50
CA SER A 230 21.38 -6.83 20.55
C SER A 230 22.87 -6.51 20.36
N LYS A 231 23.66 -6.71 21.39
CA LYS A 231 25.11 -6.52 21.30
C LYS A 231 25.72 -7.47 20.27
N GLU A 232 25.24 -8.69 20.23
CA GLU A 232 25.69 -9.75 19.32
C GLU A 232 25.43 -9.35 17.85
N ILE A 233 24.26 -8.76 17.54
CA ILE A 233 23.96 -8.27 16.19
C ILE A 233 24.91 -7.14 15.81
N LYS A 234 25.18 -6.20 16.75
CA LYS A 234 26.11 -5.08 16.51
C LYS A 234 27.52 -5.56 16.21
N GLU A 235 28.01 -6.48 17.00
CA GLU A 235 29.36 -7.06 16.85
C GLU A 235 29.48 -7.91 15.59
N LYS A 236 28.47 -8.78 15.31
CA LYS A 236 28.51 -9.68 14.17
C LYS A 236 28.35 -8.97 12.83
N TYR A 237 27.52 -7.92 12.76
CA TYR A 237 27.16 -7.29 11.48
C TYR A 237 27.62 -5.83 11.34
N GLY A 238 28.33 -5.29 12.31
CA GLY A 238 28.87 -3.92 12.25
C GLY A 238 27.80 -2.84 12.11
N VAL A 239 26.60 -3.06 12.73
CA VAL A 239 25.50 -2.09 12.71
C VAL A 239 25.33 -1.41 14.05
N GLY A 240 24.84 -0.14 14.02
CA GLY A 240 24.56 0.65 15.22
C GLY A 240 23.05 0.84 15.43
N GLY A 241 22.73 1.65 16.45
CA GLY A 241 21.35 2.04 16.75
C GLY A 241 20.66 1.19 17.80
N LYS A 242 19.37 1.47 18.02
CA LYS A 242 18.51 0.77 19.00
C LYS A 242 17.59 -0.25 18.35
N SER A 243 17.14 0.02 17.13
CA SER A 243 16.23 -0.83 16.36
C SER A 243 16.62 -0.86 14.89
N ILE A 244 16.15 -1.84 14.13
CA ILE A 244 16.40 -1.92 12.69
C ILE A 244 15.39 -1.02 11.97
N GLY A 245 15.90 0.05 11.34
CA GLY A 245 15.19 0.83 10.35
C GLY A 245 15.55 0.38 8.92
N GLU A 246 14.92 0.98 7.91
CA GLU A 246 15.12 0.61 6.49
C GLU A 246 16.61 0.63 6.08
N ALA A 247 17.33 1.72 6.35
CA ALA A 247 18.76 1.82 6.01
C ALA A 247 19.63 0.76 6.71
N THR A 248 19.28 0.41 7.96
CA THR A 248 19.98 -0.66 8.69
C THR A 248 19.67 -2.03 8.11
N ALA A 249 18.41 -2.28 7.74
CA ALA A 249 18.00 -3.53 7.09
C ALA A 249 18.74 -3.73 5.75
N MET A 250 18.82 -2.67 4.95
CA MET A 250 19.60 -2.69 3.70
C MET A 250 21.08 -3.03 3.94
N LYS A 251 21.71 -2.36 4.92
CA LYS A 251 23.09 -2.63 5.28
C LYS A 251 23.33 -4.07 5.74
N LEU A 252 22.38 -4.63 6.49
CA LEU A 252 22.43 -6.01 6.99
C LEU A 252 22.33 -7.08 5.89
N LEU A 253 21.79 -6.72 4.73
CA LEU A 253 21.56 -7.63 3.61
C LEU A 253 22.43 -7.32 2.38
N ASP A 254 23.20 -6.24 2.37
CA ASP A 254 23.90 -5.75 1.18
C ASP A 254 24.89 -6.77 0.60
N ASP A 255 25.67 -7.43 1.47
CA ASP A 255 26.66 -8.43 1.08
C ASP A 255 26.04 -9.76 0.59
N VAL A 256 24.78 -10.00 0.88
CA VAL A 256 24.03 -11.24 0.52
C VAL A 256 22.87 -10.98 -0.45
N LYS A 257 22.64 -9.78 -0.91
CA LYS A 257 21.45 -9.34 -1.69
C LYS A 257 21.24 -10.07 -3.02
N HIS A 258 22.21 -10.80 -3.49
CA HIS A 258 22.13 -11.55 -4.76
C HIS A 258 21.86 -13.05 -4.55
N ASP A 259 21.84 -13.53 -3.31
CA ASP A 259 21.60 -14.93 -2.97
C ASP A 259 20.43 -15.08 -2.00
N LYS A 260 19.37 -15.76 -2.48
CA LYS A 260 18.15 -15.97 -1.69
C LYS A 260 18.38 -16.82 -0.45
N LEU A 261 19.27 -17.82 -0.53
CA LEU A 261 19.55 -18.69 0.60
C LEU A 261 20.28 -17.92 1.70
N LEU A 262 21.31 -17.19 1.33
CA LEU A 262 22.06 -16.36 2.27
C LEU A 262 21.19 -15.24 2.88
N MET A 263 20.28 -14.66 2.11
CA MET A 263 19.32 -13.69 2.66
C MET A 263 18.39 -14.31 3.70
N LYS A 264 17.85 -15.53 3.45
CA LYS A 264 17.03 -16.26 4.43
C LYS A 264 17.80 -16.57 5.71
N GLU A 265 19.02 -17.11 5.57
CA GLU A 265 19.90 -17.39 6.68
C GLU A 265 20.20 -16.15 7.51
N ARG A 266 20.47 -15.01 6.85
CA ARG A 266 20.72 -13.72 7.49
C ARG A 266 19.51 -13.24 8.29
N VAL A 267 18.32 -13.28 7.68
CA VAL A 267 17.06 -12.91 8.36
C VAL A 267 16.82 -13.81 9.57
N ALA A 268 16.92 -15.14 9.39
CA ALA A 268 16.73 -16.11 10.46
C ALA A 268 17.74 -15.90 11.61
N ASP A 269 19.02 -15.67 11.30
CA ASP A 269 20.05 -15.43 12.31
C ASP A 269 19.76 -14.16 13.13
N ILE A 270 19.37 -13.07 12.46
CA ILE A 270 19.02 -11.82 13.15
C ILE A 270 17.80 -12.01 14.06
N TYR A 271 16.77 -12.75 13.60
CA TYR A 271 15.62 -13.08 14.42
C TYR A 271 15.99 -13.97 15.62
N LYS A 272 16.85 -14.98 15.43
CA LYS A 272 17.37 -15.83 16.52
C LYS A 272 18.13 -15.01 17.56
N LEU A 273 19.02 -14.13 17.13
CA LEU A 273 19.77 -13.24 18.01
C LEU A 273 18.91 -12.19 18.75
N SER A 274 17.74 -11.87 18.18
CA SER A 274 16.80 -10.89 18.77
C SER A 274 15.79 -11.52 19.72
N TYR A 275 15.31 -12.73 19.41
CA TYR A 275 14.14 -13.33 20.06
C TYR A 275 14.39 -14.72 20.66
N GLY A 276 15.61 -15.27 20.53
CA GLY A 276 15.95 -16.61 21.04
C GLY A 276 15.03 -17.68 20.48
N GLU A 277 14.48 -18.53 21.33
CA GLU A 277 13.61 -19.64 20.93
C GLU A 277 12.31 -19.21 20.26
N SER A 278 11.79 -18.01 20.55
CA SER A 278 10.56 -17.48 19.95
C SER A 278 10.75 -16.85 18.56
N TRP A 279 11.93 -16.97 17.95
CA TRP A 279 12.25 -16.31 16.70
C TRP A 279 11.31 -16.65 15.53
N LYS A 280 10.86 -17.90 15.46
CA LYS A 280 9.94 -18.34 14.39
C LYS A 280 8.56 -17.68 14.52
N ASP A 281 8.04 -17.59 15.74
CA ASP A 281 6.73 -16.97 16.00
C ASP A 281 6.77 -15.46 15.68
N ASN A 282 7.86 -14.80 16.05
CA ASN A 282 8.04 -13.38 15.73
C ASN A 282 8.23 -13.14 14.23
N LEU A 283 8.97 -14.00 13.52
CA LEU A 283 9.12 -13.92 12.08
C LEU A 283 7.80 -14.23 11.37
N GLN A 284 7.04 -15.23 11.84
CA GLN A 284 5.71 -15.54 11.33
C GLN A 284 4.76 -14.36 11.50
N PHE A 285 4.73 -13.76 12.69
CA PHE A 285 3.88 -12.61 12.98
C PHE A 285 4.19 -11.42 12.06
N THR A 286 5.46 -10.99 12.02
CA THR A 286 5.89 -9.88 11.16
C THR A 286 5.60 -10.21 9.69
N GLY A 287 5.96 -11.41 9.25
CA GLY A 287 5.73 -11.85 7.87
C GLY A 287 4.26 -11.85 7.48
N SER A 288 3.36 -12.26 8.37
CA SER A 288 1.92 -12.24 8.12
C SER A 288 1.34 -10.83 7.92
N LEU A 289 2.03 -9.81 8.42
CA LEU A 289 1.63 -8.41 8.27
C LEU A 289 2.23 -7.72 7.04
N VAL A 290 3.49 -8.04 6.68
CA VAL A 290 4.21 -7.37 5.58
C VAL A 290 4.14 -8.11 4.26
N PHE A 291 3.82 -9.41 4.27
CA PHE A 291 3.80 -10.22 3.05
C PHE A 291 2.56 -9.92 2.21
N ILE A 292 2.78 -9.49 0.97
CA ILE A 292 1.74 -9.33 -0.04
C ILE A 292 1.79 -10.56 -0.94
N SER A 293 0.70 -11.35 -0.96
CA SER A 293 0.63 -12.55 -1.79
C SER A 293 0.19 -12.23 -3.21
N LYS A 294 0.77 -12.98 -4.15
CA LYS A 294 0.32 -13.03 -5.54
C LYS A 294 -0.73 -14.11 -5.80
N ILE A 295 -1.08 -14.88 -4.79
CA ILE A 295 -2.10 -15.93 -4.84
C ILE A 295 -3.12 -15.62 -3.76
N LYS A 296 -4.39 -15.58 -4.14
CA LYS A 296 -5.48 -15.35 -3.19
C LYS A 296 -5.44 -16.38 -2.07
N ASP A 297 -5.68 -15.93 -0.85
CA ASP A 297 -5.70 -16.75 0.38
C ASP A 297 -4.36 -17.46 0.71
N GLU A 298 -3.26 -17.04 0.09
CA GLU A 298 -1.92 -17.48 0.48
C GLU A 298 -1.34 -16.50 1.51
N TYR A 299 -0.97 -17.02 2.67
CA TYR A 299 -0.38 -16.25 3.75
C TYR A 299 1.11 -16.57 3.91
N PHE A 300 1.84 -15.66 4.55
CA PHE A 300 3.23 -15.90 4.91
C PHE A 300 3.35 -17.16 5.78
N SER A 301 4.38 -17.95 5.53
CA SER A 301 4.73 -19.12 6.33
C SER A 301 6.24 -19.18 6.52
N VAL A 302 6.68 -19.18 7.78
CA VAL A 302 8.10 -19.33 8.12
C VAL A 302 8.67 -20.61 7.54
N ASP A 303 7.94 -21.73 7.60
CA ASP A 303 8.41 -23.00 7.07
C ASP A 303 8.59 -22.98 5.54
N LYS A 304 7.66 -22.30 4.82
CA LYS A 304 7.83 -22.07 3.38
C LYS A 304 9.00 -21.12 3.10
N PHE A 305 9.14 -20.06 3.87
CA PHE A 305 10.23 -19.10 3.76
C PHE A 305 11.59 -19.76 3.98
N MET A 306 11.72 -20.62 4.99
CA MET A 306 12.97 -21.29 5.37
C MET A 306 13.31 -22.52 4.52
N ARG A 307 12.42 -23.01 3.64
CA ARG A 307 12.74 -24.17 2.77
C ARG A 307 14.03 -23.91 2.00
N GLY A 308 14.93 -24.91 2.05
CA GLY A 308 16.26 -24.86 1.44
C GLY A 308 17.38 -24.41 2.37
N VAL A 309 17.08 -23.84 3.55
CA VAL A 309 18.09 -23.51 4.57
C VAL A 309 18.47 -24.77 5.35
N ASP A 310 17.49 -25.62 5.69
CA ASP A 310 17.70 -26.82 6.49
C ASP A 310 18.28 -28.03 5.68
N SER A 311 18.42 -27.89 4.34
CA SER A 311 18.96 -28.97 3.47
C SER A 311 20.46 -28.90 3.25
N GLY A 312 21.15 -28.02 3.95
CA GLY A 312 22.60 -27.81 3.87
C GLY A 312 23.40 -28.48 4.99
N GLN A 313 22.94 -29.67 5.49
CA GLN A 313 23.72 -30.56 6.35
C GLN A 313 24.02 -31.85 5.64
#